data_4e9f54a690aa0fd30f9561500105ed92
#
_entry.id   4e9f54a690aa0fd30f9561500105ed92
#
_cell.length_a   1.000
_cell.length_b   1.000
_cell.length_c   1.000
_cell.angle_alpha   90.00
_cell.angle_beta   90.00
_cell.angle_gamma   90.00
#
_symmetry.space_group_name_H-M   'P 1'
#
loop_
_entity.id
_entity.type
_entity.pdbx_description
1 polymer ?
#
loop_
_entity_poly.entity_id
_entity_poly.type
_entity_poly.pdbx_seq_one_letter_code
_entity_poly.pdbx_strand_id
1 'polypeptide(L)'
;FKGQLMTYVPGEGPCYRCVFKNPPPKDAVPTCKQAGVIGAMGGVIGSLQAMEAIKYIIGKGDLLTGKLLTYDALKMEFHTIKLPKDDHCAVCGDEPTITELIDYEQAECDLK
;
A
#
# COMPACT_ATOMS: atom_id res chain seq x y z
N PHE A 1 11.71 1.66 9.99
CA PHE A 1 10.82 1.63 11.16
C PHE A 1 9.38 2.08 10.86
N LYS A 2 9.03 2.32 9.60
CA LYS A 2 7.67 2.71 9.21
C LYS A 2 7.05 1.67 8.30
N GLY A 3 5.77 1.38 8.51
CA GLY A 3 4.99 0.48 7.69
C GLY A 3 3.68 1.11 7.25
N GLN A 4 3.14 0.64 6.14
CA GLN A 4 1.84 1.06 5.61
C GLN A 4 1.05 -0.15 5.14
N LEU A 5 -0.26 -0.04 5.23
CA LEU A 5 -1.16 -1.11 4.85
C LEU A 5 -2.51 -0.51 4.43
N MET A 6 -3.06 -1.04 3.37
CA MET A 6 -4.43 -0.74 2.92
C MET A 6 -5.06 -2.01 2.36
N THR A 7 -6.38 -2.02 2.30
CA THR A 7 -7.14 -3.09 1.65
C THR A 7 -7.89 -2.53 0.45
N TYR A 8 -7.76 -3.17 -0.69
CA TYR A 8 -8.51 -2.85 -1.89
C TYR A 8 -9.43 -4.01 -2.27
N VAL A 9 -10.71 -3.70 -2.35
CA VAL A 9 -11.72 -4.60 -2.90
C VAL A 9 -12.22 -3.96 -4.20
N PRO A 10 -12.06 -4.62 -5.37
CA PRO A 10 -12.50 -4.06 -6.64
C PRO A 10 -13.95 -3.59 -6.62
N GLY A 11 -14.17 -2.34 -7.03
CA GLY A 11 -15.49 -1.71 -7.00
C GLY A 11 -15.89 -1.06 -5.67
N GLU A 12 -15.12 -1.25 -4.61
CA GLU A 12 -15.44 -0.78 -3.25
C GLU A 12 -14.33 0.12 -2.67
N GLY A 13 -14.16 1.30 -3.20
CA GLY A 13 -13.21 2.27 -2.67
C GLY A 13 -11.94 2.41 -3.51
N PRO A 14 -10.93 3.13 -2.99
CA PRO A 14 -9.72 3.45 -3.75
C PRO A 14 -8.80 2.24 -3.91
N CYS A 15 -8.16 2.14 -5.08
CA CYS A 15 -7.06 1.23 -5.30
C CYS A 15 -5.72 1.88 -4.89
N TYR A 16 -4.63 1.12 -4.97
CA TYR A 16 -3.29 1.62 -4.68
C TYR A 16 -2.94 2.87 -5.51
N ARG A 17 -3.32 2.88 -6.80
CA ARG A 17 -3.02 3.99 -7.72
C ARG A 17 -3.85 5.26 -7.46
N CYS A 18 -4.99 5.16 -6.79
CA CYS A 18 -5.72 6.34 -6.31
C CYS A 18 -4.88 7.14 -5.30
N VAL A 19 -4.13 6.45 -4.48
CA VAL A 19 -3.30 7.02 -3.40
C VAL A 19 -1.93 7.43 -3.93
N PHE A 20 -1.26 6.51 -4.62
CA PHE A 20 0.08 6.68 -5.17
C PHE A 20 0.00 6.78 -6.69
N LYS A 21 -0.35 7.96 -7.19
CA LYS A 21 -0.65 8.21 -8.61
C LYS A 21 0.51 7.92 -9.54
N ASN A 22 1.72 8.24 -9.09
CA ASN A 22 2.95 8.02 -9.85
C ASN A 22 3.99 7.34 -8.95
N PRO A 23 4.85 6.47 -9.52
CA PRO A 23 6.01 5.99 -8.80
C PRO A 23 6.91 7.18 -8.43
N PRO A 24 7.57 7.16 -7.27
CA PRO A 24 8.51 8.22 -6.91
C PRO A 24 9.66 8.27 -7.91
N PRO A 25 10.24 9.46 -8.17
CA PRO A 25 11.45 9.58 -8.97
C PRO A 25 12.57 8.69 -8.41
N LYS A 26 13.45 8.20 -9.30
CA LYS A 26 14.49 7.22 -8.98
C LYS A 26 15.36 7.59 -7.78
N ASP A 27 15.58 8.89 -7.54
CA ASP A 27 16.43 9.42 -6.47
C ASP A 27 15.67 9.96 -5.26
N ALA A 28 14.34 9.93 -5.28
CA ALA A 28 13.51 10.51 -4.22
C ALA A 28 13.32 9.58 -3.01
N VAL A 29 13.58 8.28 -3.18
CA VAL A 29 13.46 7.28 -2.11
C VAL A 29 14.80 6.61 -1.92
N PRO A 30 15.30 6.51 -0.67
CA PRO A 30 16.55 5.82 -0.39
C PRO A 30 16.42 4.35 -0.82
N THR A 31 17.50 3.81 -1.40
CA THR A 31 17.57 2.39 -1.76
C THR A 31 17.54 1.51 -0.52
N CYS A 32 17.22 0.23 -0.67
CA CYS A 32 17.25 -0.74 0.43
C CYS A 32 18.62 -0.81 1.11
N LYS A 33 19.71 -0.60 0.38
CA LYS A 33 21.08 -0.53 0.92
C LYS A 33 21.30 0.71 1.79
N GLN A 34 20.65 1.82 1.45
CA GLN A 34 20.78 3.09 2.19
C GLN A 34 19.89 3.15 3.44
N ALA A 35 18.65 2.70 3.32
CA ALA A 35 17.68 2.77 4.41
C ALA A 35 17.68 1.52 5.30
N GLY A 36 17.94 0.35 4.71
CA GLY A 36 17.75 -0.94 5.37
C GLY A 36 16.27 -1.28 5.58
N VAL A 37 16.01 -2.52 5.96
CA VAL A 37 14.69 -3.01 6.37
C VAL A 37 14.85 -3.93 7.57
N ILE A 38 14.07 -3.68 8.61
CA ILE A 38 14.02 -4.54 9.78
C ILE A 38 13.01 -5.66 9.54
N GLY A 39 13.45 -6.91 9.61
CA GLY A 39 12.60 -8.07 9.34
C GLY A 39 11.34 -8.13 10.19
N ALA A 40 11.39 -7.65 11.43
CA ALA A 40 10.23 -7.55 12.30
C ALA A 40 9.10 -6.67 11.73
N MET A 41 9.43 -5.63 10.95
CA MET A 41 8.42 -4.81 10.27
C MET A 41 7.62 -5.60 9.25
N GLY A 42 8.29 -6.46 8.48
CA GLY A 42 7.63 -7.40 7.57
C GLY A 42 6.69 -8.35 8.31
N GLY A 43 7.11 -8.85 9.48
CA GLY A 43 6.28 -9.68 10.35
C GLY A 43 5.00 -8.96 10.83
N VAL A 44 5.15 -7.75 11.36
CA VAL A 44 3.99 -6.97 11.86
C VAL A 44 3.03 -6.63 10.74
N ILE A 45 3.50 -6.00 9.68
CA ILE A 45 2.64 -5.58 8.55
C ILE A 45 2.06 -6.80 7.83
N GLY A 46 2.85 -7.84 7.60
CA GLY A 46 2.39 -9.07 6.96
C GLY A 46 1.30 -9.79 7.76
N SER A 47 1.40 -9.83 9.09
CA SER A 47 0.35 -10.39 9.95
C SER A 47 -0.94 -9.58 9.91
N LEU A 48 -0.83 -8.26 9.87
CA LEU A 48 -2.00 -7.38 9.71
C LEU A 48 -2.66 -7.57 8.34
N GLN A 49 -1.87 -7.72 7.27
CA GLN A 49 -2.39 -8.05 5.94
C GLN A 49 -3.12 -9.40 5.92
N ALA A 50 -2.56 -10.40 6.58
CA ALA A 50 -3.20 -11.71 6.71
C ALA A 50 -4.55 -11.63 7.45
N MET A 51 -4.63 -10.82 8.52
CA MET A 51 -5.89 -10.58 9.22
C MET A 51 -6.93 -9.89 8.35
N GLU A 52 -6.55 -8.93 7.51
CA GLU A 52 -7.45 -8.31 6.53
C GLU A 52 -8.00 -9.35 5.54
N ALA A 53 -7.14 -10.23 5.02
CA ALA A 53 -7.54 -11.31 4.12
C ALA A 53 -8.52 -12.29 4.79
N ILE A 54 -8.26 -12.70 6.03
CA ILE A 54 -9.13 -13.58 6.81
C ILE A 54 -10.50 -12.92 7.03
N LYS A 55 -10.55 -11.67 7.45
CA LYS A 55 -11.81 -10.93 7.64
C LYS A 55 -12.62 -10.86 6.35
N TYR A 56 -11.97 -10.61 5.22
CA TYR A 56 -12.63 -10.61 3.92
C TYR A 56 -13.25 -11.99 3.59
N ILE A 57 -12.51 -13.07 3.78
CA ILE A 57 -12.95 -14.43 3.47
C ILE A 57 -14.14 -14.84 4.35
N ILE A 58 -14.10 -14.57 5.64
CA ILE A 58 -15.16 -14.95 6.59
C ILE A 58 -16.32 -13.93 6.63
N GLY A 59 -16.18 -12.78 5.97
CA GLY A 59 -17.20 -11.72 5.92
C GLY A 59 -17.51 -11.09 7.27
N LYS A 60 -16.52 -10.96 8.15
CA LYS A 60 -16.70 -10.39 9.51
C LYS A 60 -15.71 -9.24 9.75
N GLY A 61 -16.17 -8.29 10.57
CA GLY A 61 -15.39 -7.13 10.98
C GLY A 61 -15.31 -6.07 9.88
N ASP A 62 -14.58 -5.00 10.18
CA ASP A 62 -14.36 -3.87 9.29
C ASP A 62 -13.02 -4.02 8.58
N LEU A 63 -13.03 -3.87 7.26
CA LEU A 63 -11.82 -3.85 6.44
C LEU A 63 -11.22 -2.45 6.37
N LEU A 64 -9.94 -2.36 6.03
CA LEU A 64 -9.25 -1.11 5.73
C LEU A 64 -9.58 -0.57 4.32
N THR A 65 -10.71 -0.96 3.74
CA THR A 65 -11.18 -0.41 2.47
C THR A 65 -11.45 1.09 2.62
N GLY A 66 -10.88 1.90 1.73
CA GLY A 66 -10.98 3.36 1.83
C GLY A 66 -10.14 3.98 2.95
N LYS A 67 -9.16 3.26 3.47
CA LYS A 67 -8.29 3.70 4.55
C LYS A 67 -6.85 3.29 4.30
N LEU A 68 -5.91 4.13 4.76
CA LEU A 68 -4.49 3.80 4.86
C LEU A 68 -4.12 3.74 6.34
N LEU A 69 -3.65 2.59 6.79
CA LEU A 69 -3.05 2.44 8.10
C LEU A 69 -1.55 2.71 7.97
N THR A 70 -1.03 3.58 8.82
CA THR A 70 0.41 3.81 8.96
C THR A 70 0.87 3.37 10.35
N TYR A 71 2.04 2.76 10.43
CA TYR A 71 2.66 2.30 11.66
C TYR A 71 4.06 2.89 11.81
N ASP A 72 4.31 3.53 12.93
CA ASP A 72 5.63 4.00 13.35
C ASP A 72 6.11 3.13 14.51
N ALA A 73 7.06 2.23 14.23
CA ALA A 73 7.55 1.27 15.23
C ALA A 73 8.39 1.92 16.33
N LEU A 74 9.05 3.05 16.04
CA LEU A 74 9.85 3.75 17.06
C LEU A 74 8.98 4.43 18.12
N LYS A 75 7.79 4.89 17.71
CA LYS A 75 6.83 5.54 18.61
C LYS A 75 5.75 4.58 19.10
N MET A 76 5.65 3.40 18.50
CA MET A 76 4.55 2.45 18.71
C MET A 76 3.18 3.07 18.45
N GLU A 77 3.08 3.83 17.36
CA GLU A 77 1.87 4.54 16.97
C GLU A 77 1.29 4.00 15.67
N PHE A 78 -0.04 3.85 15.66
CA PHE A 78 -0.83 3.52 14.48
C PHE A 78 -1.75 4.68 14.15
N HIS A 79 -1.75 5.10 12.89
CA HIS A 79 -2.66 6.13 12.39
C HIS A 79 -3.45 5.58 11.21
N THR A 80 -4.74 5.89 11.19
CA THR A 80 -5.62 5.53 10.08
C THR A 80 -6.11 6.80 9.39
N ILE A 81 -5.88 6.88 8.10
CA ILE A 81 -6.25 8.02 7.24
C ILE A 81 -7.33 7.55 6.28
N LYS A 82 -8.42 8.31 6.16
CA LYS A 82 -9.46 8.03 5.16
C LYS A 82 -8.99 8.46 3.78
N LEU A 83 -9.22 7.59 2.80
CA LEU A 83 -8.84 7.79 1.41
C LEU A 83 -10.07 7.75 0.51
N PRO A 84 -10.37 8.80 -0.24
CA PRO A 84 -11.43 8.77 -1.23
C PRO A 84 -11.00 7.99 -2.48
N LYS A 85 -11.97 7.36 -3.14
CA LYS A 85 -11.77 6.86 -4.50
C LYS A 85 -11.60 8.03 -5.46
N ASP A 86 -10.67 7.90 -6.40
CA ASP A 86 -10.49 8.85 -7.49
C ASP A 86 -11.20 8.33 -8.74
N ASP A 87 -12.30 8.97 -9.13
CA ASP A 87 -13.06 8.59 -10.31
C ASP A 87 -12.27 8.77 -11.62
N HIS A 88 -11.20 9.55 -11.59
CA HIS A 88 -10.24 9.73 -12.68
C HIS A 88 -8.98 8.88 -12.55
N CYS A 89 -8.97 7.91 -11.64
CA CYS A 89 -7.83 7.02 -11.46
C CYS A 89 -7.49 6.28 -12.75
N ALA A 90 -6.21 6.27 -13.11
CA ALA A 90 -5.73 5.60 -14.31
C ALA A 90 -5.97 4.08 -14.32
N VAL A 91 -6.16 3.46 -13.16
CA VAL A 91 -6.35 2.01 -13.02
C VAL A 91 -7.79 1.63 -12.72
N CYS A 92 -8.42 2.25 -11.71
CA CYS A 92 -9.76 1.86 -11.26
C CYS A 92 -10.84 2.93 -11.46
N GLY A 93 -10.51 4.03 -12.14
CA GLY A 93 -11.46 5.09 -12.46
C GLY A 93 -12.49 4.72 -13.52
N ASP A 94 -13.35 5.66 -13.86
CA ASP A 94 -14.43 5.44 -14.83
C ASP A 94 -13.91 5.22 -16.27
N GLU A 95 -12.76 5.82 -16.60
CA GLU A 95 -12.07 5.67 -17.89
C GLU A 95 -10.59 5.28 -17.65
N PRO A 96 -10.31 4.01 -17.31
CA PRO A 96 -8.97 3.58 -17.00
C PRO A 96 -8.06 3.61 -18.23
N THR A 97 -6.85 4.16 -18.07
CA THR A 97 -5.81 4.23 -19.10
C THR A 97 -4.74 3.15 -18.93
N ILE A 98 -4.58 2.62 -17.73
CA ILE A 98 -3.67 1.51 -17.42
C ILE A 98 -4.49 0.24 -17.28
N THR A 99 -4.54 -0.56 -18.35
CA THR A 99 -5.34 -1.79 -18.42
C THR A 99 -4.49 -3.06 -18.43
N GLU A 100 -3.18 -2.92 -18.49
CA GLU A 100 -2.19 -4.01 -18.47
C GLU A 100 -0.98 -3.62 -17.63
N LEU A 101 -0.13 -4.58 -17.31
CA LEU A 101 1.11 -4.33 -16.60
C LEU A 101 2.07 -3.54 -17.50
N ILE A 102 2.64 -2.48 -16.94
CA ILE A 102 3.61 -1.62 -17.62
C ILE A 102 4.89 -1.56 -16.81
N ASP A 103 6.02 -1.37 -17.49
CA ASP A 103 7.31 -1.20 -16.83
C ASP A 103 7.47 0.23 -16.31
N TYR A 104 8.07 0.36 -15.14
CA TYR A 104 8.44 1.64 -14.53
C TYR A 104 9.95 1.69 -14.32
N GLU A 105 10.56 2.85 -14.51
CA GLU A 105 11.93 3.06 -14.05
C GLU A 105 11.97 3.10 -12.52
N GLN A 106 12.49 2.05 -11.91
CA GLN A 106 12.65 1.94 -10.47
C GLN A 106 14.12 1.77 -10.09
N ALA A 107 14.48 2.25 -8.89
CA ALA A 107 15.75 1.87 -8.29
C ALA A 107 15.68 0.38 -7.93
N GLU A 108 16.54 -0.42 -8.53
CA GLU A 108 16.61 -1.86 -8.22
C GLU A 108 17.12 -2.07 -6.80
N CYS A 109 16.39 -2.88 -6.06
CA CYS A 109 16.80 -3.36 -4.74
C CYS A 109 17.64 -4.61 -4.94
N ASP A 110 18.95 -4.44 -5.16
CA ASP A 110 19.90 -5.55 -5.21
C ASP A 110 20.05 -6.16 -3.81
N LEU A 111 19.17 -7.07 -3.47
CA LEU A 111 19.35 -8.01 -2.37
C LEU A 111 20.26 -9.15 -2.86
N LYS A 112 21.55 -8.95 -2.78
CA LYS A 112 22.52 -10.04 -2.84
C LYS A 112 22.96 -10.42 -1.45
#